data_dc9bce095db18dbcfb1c37af639868c2
#
_entry.id   dc9bce095db18dbcfb1c37af639868c2
#
_cell.length_a   1.000
_cell.length_b   1.000
_cell.length_c   1.000
_cell.angle_alpha   90.00
_cell.angle_beta   90.00
_cell.angle_gamma   90.00
#
_symmetry.space_group_name_H-M   'P 1'
#
loop_
_entity.id
_entity.type
_entity.pdbx_description
1 polymer ?
#
loop_
_entity_poly.entity_id
_entity_poly.type
_entity_poly.pdbx_seq_one_letter_code
_entity_poly.pdbx_strand_id
1 'polypeptide(L)'
;MANPNNLQAMSSIVSDVIAKPKPGVQPGRIGLWALILGFGGFVLWAALAPLDEGVPGPGMVTIDTKSRAVQHISGGIIKEVLVKEGQQVKEGQLLIRLDEAVAKANFESSRQRYLGLRAMQGRLLAEQQGLGLISWHADLREAMSDPQIRQMTLTQEQLFGSRRAGLRADLASIDESIAGQEGLLQAYTAMMGNRRNQLALLSEEHKNTSSLVAEGYAPRNRQLELERMLAESNSSIAELLGNTTRAQRAVGELRQRAVVRQQEYRKEVESQLSEVDREVQADAEKFRATRGDLTRTEIKSPAAGQVNGLVFQSVGGVIGPGQKLMDIVPVSQTLLLEARVSPHLIDRVHADLPVDVRFSSFANSPQLVVEGKVASVSADLLVDPHTGAGYFLARVAVTPEGMKKLGKRQMQAGMPVEVIFITGERSMLTYLLHPLTKRMAASMKEE
;
A
#
# COMPACT_ATOMS: atom_id res chain seq x y z
N MET A 1 -100.71 36.30 -87.00
CA MET A 1 -101.28 37.34 -86.13
C MET A 1 -101.05 36.97 -84.67
N ALA A 2 -100.04 37.51 -84.02
CA ALA A 2 -99.67 37.19 -82.66
C ALA A 2 -100.08 38.33 -81.75
N ASN A 3 -100.75 37.99 -80.69
CA ASN A 3 -101.36 38.91 -79.74
C ASN A 3 -100.30 39.48 -78.74
N PRO A 4 -100.17 40.78 -78.56
CA PRO A 4 -99.08 41.43 -77.82
C PRO A 4 -99.29 41.55 -76.23
N ASN A 5 -100.13 40.71 -75.60
CA ASN A 5 -100.51 40.92 -74.22
C ASN A 5 -99.78 40.03 -73.18
N ASN A 6 -98.63 39.39 -73.50
CA ASN A 6 -98.00 38.48 -72.59
C ASN A 6 -96.64 38.97 -71.99
N LEU A 7 -96.28 40.27 -72.23
CA LEU A 7 -95.01 40.83 -71.71
C LEU A 7 -95.14 41.69 -70.44
N GLN A 8 -96.38 41.90 -69.97
CA GLN A 8 -96.58 42.69 -68.71
C GLN A 8 -96.77 41.83 -67.44
N ALA A 9 -96.99 40.51 -67.60
CA ALA A 9 -97.16 39.61 -66.43
C ALA A 9 -95.85 39.04 -65.93
N MET A 10 -94.74 39.16 -66.66
CA MET A 10 -93.40 38.68 -66.21
C MET A 10 -92.54 39.73 -65.52
N SER A 11 -92.90 40.99 -65.48
CA SER A 11 -92.12 42.01 -64.78
C SER A 11 -92.52 42.25 -63.32
N SER A 12 -93.60 41.68 -62.84
CA SER A 12 -94.07 41.84 -61.45
C SER A 12 -93.59 40.70 -60.50
N ILE A 13 -93.05 39.62 -61.08
CA ILE A 13 -92.56 38.45 -60.29
C ILE A 13 -91.05 38.56 -59.95
N VAL A 14 -90.30 39.45 -60.62
CA VAL A 14 -88.85 39.56 -60.47
C VAL A 14 -88.46 40.63 -59.41
N SER A 15 -89.41 41.50 -59.00
CA SER A 15 -89.13 42.59 -58.03
C SER A 15 -89.30 42.22 -56.53
N ASP A 16 -89.78 41.01 -56.21
CA ASP A 16 -90.05 40.66 -54.79
C ASP A 16 -89.09 39.66 -54.23
N VAL A 17 -87.96 39.29 -54.85
CA VAL A 17 -86.93 38.36 -54.35
C VAL A 17 -85.61 39.01 -53.95
N ILE A 18 -85.48 40.34 -54.04
CA ILE A 18 -84.27 40.99 -53.55
C ILE A 18 -84.61 41.72 -52.18
N ALA A 19 -84.91 40.96 -51.20
CA ALA A 19 -84.85 41.44 -49.77
C ALA A 19 -83.36 41.66 -49.38
N LYS A 20 -83.00 42.88 -49.11
CA LYS A 20 -81.69 43.27 -48.53
C LYS A 20 -81.41 42.44 -47.26
N PRO A 21 -80.27 41.80 -47.16
CA PRO A 21 -79.89 41.09 -45.88
C PRO A 21 -79.62 42.16 -44.86
N LYS A 22 -80.27 42.04 -43.66
CA LYS A 22 -79.90 42.75 -42.39
C LYS A 22 -78.45 42.47 -42.05
N PRO A 23 -77.68 43.37 -41.45
CA PRO A 23 -76.31 43.11 -41.00
C PRO A 23 -76.34 42.12 -39.84
N GLY A 24 -76.47 40.81 -40.15
CA GLY A 24 -76.31 39.71 -39.24
C GLY A 24 -74.88 39.22 -39.31
N VAL A 25 -74.26 39.01 -38.18
CA VAL A 25 -72.93 38.43 -37.91
C VAL A 25 -72.56 37.47 -39.03
N GLN A 26 -71.50 37.79 -39.79
CA GLN A 26 -71.03 36.94 -40.89
C GLN A 26 -70.56 35.59 -40.36
N PRO A 27 -71.25 34.47 -40.64
CA PRO A 27 -70.93 33.14 -40.07
C PRO A 27 -69.51 32.62 -40.42
N GLY A 28 -68.97 33.18 -41.57
CA GLY A 28 -67.58 32.88 -41.97
C GLY A 28 -66.49 33.46 -41.04
N ARG A 29 -66.80 34.63 -40.37
CA ARG A 29 -65.86 35.19 -39.40
C ARG A 29 -65.85 34.45 -38.07
N ILE A 30 -66.99 33.97 -37.59
CA ILE A 30 -67.06 33.10 -36.40
C ILE A 30 -66.39 31.79 -36.66
N GLY A 31 -66.57 31.18 -37.82
CA GLY A 31 -65.88 29.94 -38.26
C GLY A 31 -64.39 30.13 -38.37
N LEU A 32 -63.93 31.29 -38.91
CA LEU A 32 -62.50 31.64 -38.97
C LEU A 32 -61.89 31.85 -37.59
N TRP A 33 -62.58 32.54 -36.66
CA TRP A 33 -62.12 32.72 -35.30
C TRP A 33 -62.15 31.38 -34.51
N ALA A 34 -63.11 30.53 -34.68
CA ALA A 34 -63.17 29.21 -34.12
C ALA A 34 -62.03 28.30 -34.61
N LEU A 35 -61.71 28.42 -35.92
CA LEU A 35 -60.61 27.68 -36.51
C LEU A 35 -59.24 28.21 -36.03
N ILE A 36 -59.06 29.53 -35.93
CA ILE A 36 -57.83 30.14 -35.39
C ILE A 36 -57.65 29.81 -33.90
N LEU A 37 -58.69 29.87 -33.06
CA LEU A 37 -58.65 29.52 -31.68
C LEU A 37 -58.43 28.00 -31.46
N GLY A 38 -59.14 27.14 -32.22
CA GLY A 38 -58.99 25.71 -32.16
C GLY A 38 -57.61 25.25 -32.65
N PHE A 39 -57.17 25.72 -33.80
CA PHE A 39 -55.85 25.41 -34.36
C PHE A 39 -54.71 26.03 -33.50
N GLY A 40 -54.87 27.32 -33.11
CA GLY A 40 -53.90 27.98 -32.21
C GLY A 40 -53.80 27.28 -30.84
N GLY A 41 -54.96 26.89 -30.28
CA GLY A 41 -55.01 26.08 -29.03
C GLY A 41 -54.36 24.71 -29.17
N PHE A 42 -54.59 24.06 -30.32
CA PHE A 42 -53.94 22.77 -30.63
C PHE A 42 -52.41 22.92 -30.78
N VAL A 43 -51.96 23.93 -31.50
CA VAL A 43 -50.52 24.20 -31.67
C VAL A 43 -49.87 24.57 -30.33
N LEU A 44 -50.54 25.37 -29.51
CA LEU A 44 -50.06 25.74 -28.21
C LEU A 44 -50.00 24.48 -27.30
N TRP A 45 -51.04 23.63 -27.30
CA TRP A 45 -51.02 22.36 -26.57
C TRP A 45 -49.94 21.44 -27.09
N ALA A 46 -49.78 21.29 -28.42
CA ALA A 46 -48.75 20.46 -29.02
C ALA A 46 -47.32 20.98 -28.74
N ALA A 47 -47.16 22.31 -28.53
CA ALA A 47 -45.90 22.92 -28.13
C ALA A 47 -45.56 22.67 -26.66
N LEU A 48 -46.57 22.51 -25.77
CA LEU A 48 -46.40 22.33 -24.34
C LEU A 48 -46.51 20.87 -23.88
N ALA A 49 -47.12 19.98 -24.70
CA ALA A 49 -47.27 18.57 -24.38
C ALA A 49 -45.91 17.85 -24.41
N PRO A 50 -45.34 17.41 -23.26
CA PRO A 50 -44.05 16.69 -23.24
C PRO A 50 -44.26 15.27 -23.82
N LEU A 51 -43.36 14.87 -24.67
CA LEU A 51 -43.18 13.51 -25.17
C LEU A 51 -41.79 13.06 -24.81
N ASP A 52 -41.68 11.92 -24.09
CA ASP A 52 -40.41 11.32 -23.77
C ASP A 52 -39.69 10.84 -25.01
N GLU A 53 -38.47 11.34 -25.24
CA GLU A 53 -37.59 10.83 -26.29
C GLU A 53 -36.76 9.67 -25.75
N GLY A 54 -36.94 8.46 -26.29
CA GLY A 54 -36.21 7.27 -25.88
C GLY A 54 -35.39 6.69 -27.03
N VAL A 55 -34.21 6.24 -26.73
CA VAL A 55 -33.35 5.45 -27.65
C VAL A 55 -33.52 3.98 -27.28
N PRO A 56 -34.12 3.15 -28.15
CA PRO A 56 -34.23 1.72 -27.89
C PRO A 56 -32.92 1.00 -28.15
N GLY A 57 -32.53 0.11 -27.26
CA GLY A 57 -31.36 -0.75 -27.39
C GLY A 57 -31.71 -2.20 -26.99
N PRO A 58 -31.50 -3.18 -27.89
CA PRO A 58 -31.63 -4.58 -27.49
C PRO A 58 -30.55 -4.95 -26.47
N GLY A 59 -30.92 -5.74 -25.47
CA GLY A 59 -30.01 -6.14 -24.43
C GLY A 59 -30.31 -7.53 -23.87
N MET A 60 -29.49 -7.94 -22.92
CA MET A 60 -29.69 -9.17 -22.16
C MET A 60 -29.32 -8.98 -20.69
N VAL A 61 -29.95 -9.76 -19.85
CA VAL A 61 -29.56 -9.87 -18.44
C VAL A 61 -28.25 -10.63 -18.36
N THR A 62 -27.24 -10.03 -17.76
CA THR A 62 -25.94 -10.67 -17.48
C THR A 62 -25.66 -10.67 -15.98
N ILE A 63 -24.77 -11.53 -15.55
CA ILE A 63 -24.31 -11.56 -14.17
C ILE A 63 -23.04 -10.72 -14.10
N ASP A 64 -23.00 -9.70 -13.25
CA ASP A 64 -21.76 -8.92 -12.99
C ASP A 64 -20.81 -9.70 -12.08
N THR A 65 -20.57 -10.95 -12.38
CA THR A 65 -19.64 -11.76 -11.63
C THR A 65 -18.46 -12.10 -12.52
N LYS A 66 -17.39 -11.34 -12.34
CA LYS A 66 -16.10 -11.80 -12.82
C LYS A 66 -15.70 -13.00 -11.97
N SER A 67 -15.69 -14.18 -12.57
CA SER A 67 -15.09 -15.36 -11.94
C SER A 67 -13.67 -15.01 -11.50
N ARG A 68 -13.30 -15.39 -10.29
CA ARG A 68 -11.95 -15.21 -9.78
C ARG A 68 -11.15 -16.47 -10.02
N ALA A 69 -10.20 -16.41 -10.94
CA ALA A 69 -9.31 -17.52 -11.21
C ALA A 69 -8.36 -17.74 -10.02
N VAL A 70 -8.34 -18.97 -9.51
CA VAL A 70 -7.38 -19.41 -8.50
C VAL A 70 -6.19 -20.01 -9.24
N GLN A 71 -5.01 -19.42 -9.06
CA GLN A 71 -3.74 -19.81 -9.69
C GLN A 71 -2.66 -19.90 -8.61
N HIS A 72 -1.63 -20.73 -8.84
CA HIS A 72 -0.48 -20.84 -7.96
C HIS A 72 0.80 -20.34 -8.65
N ILE A 73 1.52 -19.40 -8.01
CA ILE A 73 2.66 -18.71 -8.64
C ILE A 73 3.84 -19.65 -8.88
N SER A 74 4.19 -20.47 -7.88
CA SER A 74 5.41 -21.32 -7.90
C SER A 74 5.13 -22.76 -8.33
N GLY A 75 3.86 -23.18 -8.38
CA GLY A 75 3.51 -24.58 -8.55
C GLY A 75 3.79 -25.44 -7.31
N GLY A 76 3.74 -26.75 -7.46
CA GLY A 76 4.00 -27.71 -6.38
C GLY A 76 3.28 -29.03 -6.57
N ILE A 77 3.48 -29.96 -5.63
CA ILE A 77 2.82 -31.27 -5.61
C ILE A 77 1.58 -31.20 -4.73
N ILE A 78 0.45 -31.70 -5.20
CA ILE A 78 -0.81 -31.70 -4.44
C ILE A 78 -0.76 -32.80 -3.36
N LYS A 79 -0.88 -32.37 -2.10
CA LYS A 79 -0.98 -33.26 -0.94
C LYS A 79 -2.43 -33.64 -0.65
N GLU A 80 -3.36 -32.66 -0.74
CA GLU A 80 -4.79 -32.85 -0.48
C GLU A 80 -5.62 -31.89 -1.33
N VAL A 81 -6.77 -32.39 -1.81
CA VAL A 81 -7.82 -31.57 -2.43
C VAL A 81 -9.04 -31.60 -1.50
N LEU A 82 -9.44 -30.47 -0.97
CA LEU A 82 -10.45 -30.33 0.09
C LEU A 82 -11.82 -29.89 -0.43
N VAL A 83 -11.91 -29.64 -1.73
CA VAL A 83 -13.14 -29.15 -2.38
C VAL A 83 -13.49 -30.00 -3.61
N LYS A 84 -14.77 -29.97 -3.99
CA LYS A 84 -15.29 -30.67 -5.17
C LYS A 84 -15.86 -29.65 -6.17
N GLU A 85 -15.96 -30.07 -7.42
CA GLU A 85 -16.64 -29.31 -8.47
C GLU A 85 -18.07 -28.95 -8.04
N GLY A 86 -18.46 -27.70 -8.23
CA GLY A 86 -19.78 -27.21 -7.85
C GLY A 86 -19.99 -26.90 -6.36
N GLN A 87 -18.99 -27.13 -5.50
CA GLN A 87 -19.10 -26.88 -4.04
C GLN A 87 -19.09 -25.40 -3.73
N GLN A 88 -19.94 -24.96 -2.80
CA GLN A 88 -19.88 -23.60 -2.26
C GLN A 88 -18.77 -23.47 -1.23
N VAL A 89 -17.97 -22.40 -1.34
CA VAL A 89 -16.83 -22.08 -0.48
C VAL A 89 -16.94 -20.66 0.06
N LYS A 90 -16.36 -20.44 1.25
CA LYS A 90 -16.25 -19.12 1.88
C LYS A 90 -14.95 -18.46 1.50
N GLU A 91 -14.89 -17.15 1.58
CA GLU A 91 -13.62 -16.42 1.44
C GLU A 91 -12.60 -16.89 2.50
N GLY A 92 -11.34 -17.12 2.08
CA GLY A 92 -10.28 -17.63 2.94
C GLY A 92 -10.37 -19.15 3.22
N GLN A 93 -11.40 -19.86 2.76
CA GLN A 93 -11.51 -21.31 2.94
C GLN A 93 -10.40 -22.03 2.19
N LEU A 94 -9.76 -23.01 2.85
CA LEU A 94 -8.72 -23.86 2.25
C LEU A 94 -9.34 -24.74 1.16
N LEU A 95 -8.76 -24.66 -0.05
CA LEU A 95 -9.19 -25.39 -1.24
C LEU A 95 -8.31 -26.59 -1.54
N ILE A 96 -7.01 -26.33 -1.61
CA ILE A 96 -5.98 -27.32 -1.92
C ILE A 96 -4.80 -27.12 -0.99
N ARG A 97 -4.22 -28.18 -0.48
CA ARG A 97 -2.97 -28.18 0.25
C ARG A 97 -1.86 -28.82 -0.61
N LEU A 98 -0.80 -28.10 -0.81
CA LEU A 98 0.41 -28.63 -1.48
C LEU A 98 1.32 -29.32 -0.46
N ASP A 99 2.29 -30.07 -0.96
CA ASP A 99 3.36 -30.62 -0.13
C ASP A 99 4.22 -29.47 0.44
N GLU A 100 4.22 -29.38 1.74
CA GLU A 100 4.89 -28.31 2.49
C GLU A 100 6.32 -28.67 2.92
N ALA A 101 6.78 -29.92 2.70
CA ALA A 101 8.02 -30.43 3.29
C ALA A 101 9.22 -29.54 2.97
N VAL A 102 9.41 -29.18 1.72
CA VAL A 102 10.52 -28.33 1.26
C VAL A 102 10.35 -26.88 1.75
N ALA A 103 9.16 -26.34 1.61
CA ALA A 103 8.86 -24.96 2.03
C ALA A 103 9.03 -24.80 3.55
N LYS A 104 8.59 -25.78 4.34
CA LYS A 104 8.74 -25.81 5.80
C LYS A 104 10.20 -25.94 6.21
N ALA A 105 10.98 -26.81 5.57
CA ALA A 105 12.42 -26.94 5.84
C ALA A 105 13.18 -25.63 5.55
N ASN A 106 12.88 -24.98 4.44
CA ASN A 106 13.46 -23.68 4.07
C ASN A 106 13.07 -22.57 5.05
N PHE A 107 11.82 -22.54 5.47
CA PHE A 107 11.32 -21.60 6.48
C PHE A 107 12.02 -21.80 7.82
N GLU A 108 12.09 -23.02 8.34
CA GLU A 108 12.75 -23.31 9.62
C GLU A 108 14.25 -22.98 9.58
N SER A 109 14.94 -23.33 8.50
CA SER A 109 16.35 -22.97 8.29
C SER A 109 16.57 -21.45 8.29
N SER A 110 15.75 -20.71 7.56
CA SER A 110 15.82 -19.23 7.49
C SER A 110 15.47 -18.61 8.83
N ARG A 111 14.47 -19.14 9.53
CA ARG A 111 14.05 -18.69 10.88
C ARG A 111 15.18 -18.86 11.89
N GLN A 112 15.81 -20.04 11.93
CA GLN A 112 16.91 -20.32 12.87
C GLN A 112 18.10 -19.39 12.61
N ARG A 113 18.48 -19.21 11.34
CA ARG A 113 19.57 -18.32 10.98
C ARG A 113 19.27 -16.85 11.35
N TYR A 114 18.10 -16.35 10.99
CA TYR A 114 17.68 -14.99 11.33
C TYR A 114 17.68 -14.74 12.84
N LEU A 115 17.07 -15.65 13.62
CA LEU A 115 17.00 -15.51 15.08
C LEU A 115 18.38 -15.68 15.74
N GLY A 116 19.25 -16.53 15.20
CA GLY A 116 20.65 -16.64 15.65
C GLY A 116 21.43 -15.33 15.45
N LEU A 117 21.29 -14.70 14.29
CA LEU A 117 21.89 -13.39 14.01
C LEU A 117 21.31 -12.28 14.91
N ARG A 118 20.00 -12.29 15.17
CA ARG A 118 19.36 -11.38 16.14
C ARG A 118 19.90 -11.57 17.57
N ALA A 119 20.17 -12.80 17.98
CA ALA A 119 20.79 -13.07 19.28
C ALA A 119 22.23 -12.50 19.34
N MET A 120 23.03 -12.70 18.30
CA MET A 120 24.36 -12.13 18.20
C MET A 120 24.33 -10.59 18.18
N GLN A 121 23.41 -9.99 17.43
CA GLN A 121 23.18 -8.54 17.40
C GLN A 121 22.87 -7.99 18.79
N GLY A 122 21.96 -8.63 19.53
CA GLY A 122 21.61 -8.22 20.89
C GLY A 122 22.81 -8.21 21.84
N ARG A 123 23.68 -9.23 21.74
CA ARG A 123 24.94 -9.28 22.51
C ARG A 123 25.87 -8.12 22.14
N LEU A 124 26.13 -7.92 20.86
CA LEU A 124 27.05 -6.88 20.38
C LEU A 124 26.56 -5.48 20.74
N LEU A 125 25.26 -5.23 20.67
CA LEU A 125 24.67 -3.96 21.12
C LEU A 125 24.88 -3.74 22.63
N ALA A 126 24.71 -4.79 23.45
CA ALA A 126 24.95 -4.71 24.87
C ALA A 126 26.45 -4.45 25.19
N GLU A 127 27.38 -5.08 24.43
CA GLU A 127 28.83 -4.83 24.54
C GLU A 127 29.18 -3.40 24.11
N GLN A 128 28.63 -2.90 22.99
CA GLN A 128 28.87 -1.54 22.50
C GLN A 128 28.39 -0.47 23.49
N GLN A 129 27.21 -0.68 24.07
CA GLN A 129 26.61 0.26 25.03
C GLN A 129 27.14 0.08 26.45
N GLY A 130 27.94 -0.94 26.71
CA GLY A 130 28.49 -1.23 28.06
C GLY A 130 27.43 -1.68 29.06
N LEU A 131 26.35 -2.27 28.61
CA LEU A 131 25.22 -2.71 29.45
C LEU A 131 25.62 -3.90 30.35
N GLY A 132 24.88 -4.08 31.44
CA GLY A 132 25.05 -5.23 32.35
C GLY A 132 24.38 -6.51 31.86
N LEU A 133 23.33 -6.37 31.06
CA LEU A 133 22.46 -7.42 30.54
C LEU A 133 22.16 -7.20 29.08
N ILE A 134 21.86 -8.30 28.37
CA ILE A 134 21.46 -8.23 26.96
C ILE A 134 19.95 -7.92 26.88
N SER A 135 19.58 -6.94 26.05
CA SER A 135 18.19 -6.67 25.69
C SER A 135 17.84 -7.40 24.39
N TRP A 136 16.97 -8.41 24.48
CA TRP A 136 16.58 -9.20 23.32
C TRP A 136 15.53 -8.50 22.45
N HIS A 137 15.65 -8.63 21.12
CA HIS A 137 14.67 -8.16 20.16
C HIS A 137 13.31 -8.85 20.37
N ALA A 138 12.19 -8.20 19.95
CA ALA A 138 10.84 -8.74 20.14
C ALA A 138 10.68 -10.14 19.52
N ASP A 139 11.17 -10.34 18.30
CA ASP A 139 11.08 -11.61 17.58
C ASP A 139 11.75 -12.77 18.35
N LEU A 140 12.88 -12.49 19.03
CA LEU A 140 13.53 -13.47 19.88
C LEU A 140 12.71 -13.78 21.13
N ARG A 141 12.12 -12.75 21.75
CA ARG A 141 11.29 -12.93 22.95
C ARG A 141 10.06 -13.80 22.66
N GLU A 142 9.42 -13.59 21.52
CA GLU A 142 8.28 -14.41 21.06
C GLU A 142 8.71 -15.86 20.79
N ALA A 143 9.92 -16.08 20.29
CA ALA A 143 10.45 -17.38 19.96
C ALA A 143 11.12 -18.12 21.15
N MET A 144 11.16 -17.55 22.37
CA MET A 144 11.82 -18.14 23.55
C MET A 144 11.20 -19.46 24.02
N SER A 145 9.97 -19.78 23.59
CA SER A 145 9.35 -21.09 23.84
C SER A 145 10.06 -22.23 23.11
N ASP A 146 10.73 -21.92 21.99
CA ASP A 146 11.50 -22.88 21.20
C ASP A 146 12.82 -23.24 21.92
N PRO A 147 13.08 -24.53 22.21
CA PRO A 147 14.30 -24.95 22.92
C PRO A 147 15.58 -24.58 22.17
N GLN A 148 15.59 -24.62 20.84
CA GLN A 148 16.77 -24.29 20.05
C GLN A 148 17.12 -22.81 20.14
N ILE A 149 16.11 -21.95 20.07
CA ILE A 149 16.29 -20.48 20.17
C ILE A 149 16.74 -20.12 21.58
N ARG A 150 16.17 -20.75 22.61
CA ARG A 150 16.60 -20.58 24.01
C ARG A 150 18.06 -20.95 24.17
N GLN A 151 18.50 -22.06 23.58
CA GLN A 151 19.90 -22.48 23.65
C GLN A 151 20.83 -21.47 22.95
N MET A 152 20.43 -20.92 21.81
CA MET A 152 21.19 -19.86 21.13
C MET A 152 21.34 -18.60 22.00
N THR A 153 20.28 -18.15 22.65
CA THR A 153 20.35 -16.98 23.55
C THR A 153 21.21 -17.23 24.76
N LEU A 154 21.11 -18.39 25.39
CA LEU A 154 21.98 -18.78 26.50
C LEU A 154 23.46 -18.80 26.10
N THR A 155 23.79 -19.31 24.93
CA THR A 155 25.17 -19.30 24.41
C THR A 155 25.69 -17.85 24.24
N GLN A 156 24.86 -16.93 23.73
CA GLN A 156 25.25 -15.52 23.63
C GLN A 156 25.40 -14.84 24.99
N GLU A 157 24.58 -15.18 25.98
CA GLU A 157 24.72 -14.68 27.35
C GLU A 157 26.02 -15.14 27.99
N GLN A 158 26.38 -16.43 27.85
CA GLN A 158 27.65 -16.95 28.32
C GLN A 158 28.85 -16.27 27.65
N LEU A 159 28.80 -16.10 26.35
CA LEU A 159 29.84 -15.41 25.59
C LEU A 159 29.98 -13.95 26.03
N PHE A 160 28.85 -13.23 26.20
CA PHE A 160 28.83 -11.86 26.73
C PHE A 160 29.53 -11.77 28.11
N GLY A 161 29.16 -12.71 29.02
CA GLY A 161 29.77 -12.77 30.33
C GLY A 161 31.28 -12.99 30.27
N SER A 162 31.73 -13.96 29.48
CA SER A 162 33.14 -14.30 29.30
C SER A 162 33.97 -13.17 28.71
N ARG A 163 33.47 -12.52 27.61
CA ARG A 163 34.17 -11.40 26.98
C ARG A 163 34.29 -10.19 27.89
N ARG A 164 33.23 -9.89 28.65
CA ARG A 164 33.24 -8.81 29.65
C ARG A 164 34.18 -9.11 30.82
N ALA A 165 34.22 -10.34 31.27
CA ALA A 165 35.16 -10.76 32.32
C ALA A 165 36.62 -10.68 31.82
N GLY A 166 36.90 -11.10 30.60
CA GLY A 166 38.20 -10.99 29.96
C GLY A 166 38.71 -9.55 29.89
N LEU A 167 37.88 -8.63 29.36
CA LEU A 167 38.24 -7.21 29.29
C LEU A 167 38.52 -6.62 30.69
N ARG A 168 37.69 -6.96 31.69
CA ARG A 168 37.91 -6.49 33.06
C ARG A 168 39.21 -7.02 33.64
N ALA A 169 39.55 -8.29 33.39
CA ALA A 169 40.81 -8.89 33.88
C ALA A 169 42.01 -8.22 33.21
N ASP A 170 41.97 -7.95 31.90
CA ASP A 170 43.02 -7.24 31.18
C ASP A 170 43.25 -5.84 31.78
N LEU A 171 42.17 -5.08 31.96
CA LEU A 171 42.27 -3.72 32.55
C LEU A 171 42.77 -3.75 34.02
N ALA A 172 42.27 -4.67 34.82
CA ALA A 172 42.71 -4.83 36.20
C ALA A 172 44.20 -5.18 36.31
N SER A 173 44.75 -5.99 35.40
CA SER A 173 46.20 -6.30 35.32
C SER A 173 47.03 -5.07 34.98
N ILE A 174 46.51 -4.21 34.11
CA ILE A 174 47.20 -2.92 33.76
C ILE A 174 47.12 -1.98 34.98
N ASP A 175 45.97 -1.88 35.65
CA ASP A 175 45.80 -1.03 36.83
C ASP A 175 46.73 -1.45 37.97
N GLU A 176 46.92 -2.75 38.19
CA GLU A 176 47.88 -3.30 39.14
C GLU A 176 49.31 -2.92 38.78
N SER A 177 49.66 -2.97 37.50
CA SER A 177 50.95 -2.52 36.99
C SER A 177 51.16 -1.03 37.22
N ILE A 178 50.12 -0.21 37.02
CA ILE A 178 50.13 1.24 37.28
C ILE A 178 50.39 1.48 38.76
N ALA A 179 49.66 0.80 39.67
CA ALA A 179 49.80 0.93 41.10
C ALA A 179 51.23 0.58 41.56
N GLY A 180 51.83 -0.48 40.97
CA GLY A 180 53.24 -0.83 41.24
C GLY A 180 54.23 0.28 40.84
N GLN A 181 54.05 0.90 39.63
CA GLN A 181 54.92 2.02 39.19
C GLN A 181 54.68 3.31 40.00
N GLU A 182 53.46 3.58 40.42
CA GLU A 182 53.12 4.70 41.30
C GLU A 182 53.77 4.54 42.70
N GLY A 183 53.81 3.28 43.22
CA GLY A 183 54.54 2.97 44.44
C GLY A 183 56.05 3.26 44.32
N LEU A 184 56.68 2.86 43.21
CA LEU A 184 58.07 3.20 42.90
C LEU A 184 58.31 4.71 42.78
N LEU A 185 57.41 5.41 42.12
CA LEU A 185 57.47 6.87 41.99
C LEU A 185 57.44 7.57 43.34
N GLN A 186 56.56 7.12 44.25
CA GLN A 186 56.43 7.63 45.59
C GLN A 186 57.71 7.37 46.39
N ALA A 187 58.30 6.18 46.31
CA ALA A 187 59.53 5.81 47.00
C ALA A 187 60.69 6.68 46.51
N TYR A 188 60.90 6.83 45.22
CA TYR A 188 61.98 7.70 44.66
C TYR A 188 61.78 9.15 45.07
N THR A 189 60.55 9.64 45.08
CA THR A 189 60.26 11.01 45.51
C THR A 189 60.60 11.24 47.00
N ALA A 190 60.29 10.30 47.88
CA ALA A 190 60.63 10.34 49.29
C ALA A 190 62.15 10.29 49.50
N MET A 191 62.84 9.37 48.79
CA MET A 191 64.31 9.27 48.85
C MET A 191 64.99 10.56 48.40
N MET A 192 64.48 11.19 47.30
CA MET A 192 64.97 12.48 46.80
C MET A 192 64.76 13.60 47.82
N GLY A 193 63.62 13.63 48.53
CA GLY A 193 63.35 14.57 49.64
C GLY A 193 64.37 14.43 50.76
N ASN A 194 64.64 13.20 51.22
CA ASN A 194 65.62 12.93 52.25
C ASN A 194 67.07 13.34 51.85
N ARG A 195 67.42 13.08 50.56
CA ARG A 195 68.75 13.45 50.04
C ARG A 195 68.90 14.97 49.91
N ARG A 196 67.86 15.72 49.54
CA ARG A 196 67.83 17.18 49.52
C ARG A 196 68.03 17.76 50.93
N ASN A 197 67.39 17.19 51.96
CA ASN A 197 67.57 17.62 53.33
C ASN A 197 69.03 17.39 53.79
N GLN A 198 69.62 16.22 53.47
CA GLN A 198 71.01 15.91 53.75
C GLN A 198 71.95 16.91 53.01
N LEU A 199 71.67 17.21 51.75
CA LEU A 199 72.47 18.21 50.98
C LEU A 199 72.40 19.59 51.62
N ALA A 200 71.22 20.02 52.12
CA ALA A 200 71.07 21.29 52.83
C ALA A 200 71.98 21.40 54.08
N LEU A 201 71.97 20.33 54.89
CA LEU A 201 72.78 20.24 56.11
C LEU A 201 74.30 20.24 55.77
N LEU A 202 74.71 19.44 54.78
CA LEU A 202 76.10 19.41 54.31
C LEU A 202 76.54 20.76 53.72
N SER A 203 75.68 21.48 53.00
CA SER A 203 75.92 22.81 52.42
C SER A 203 76.16 23.88 53.55
N GLU A 204 75.34 23.78 54.60
CA GLU A 204 75.48 24.64 55.77
C GLU A 204 76.81 24.37 56.50
N GLU A 205 77.17 23.10 56.74
CA GLU A 205 78.44 22.68 57.37
C GLU A 205 79.62 23.15 56.49
N HIS A 206 79.56 22.97 55.17
CA HIS A 206 80.61 23.42 54.26
C HIS A 206 80.79 24.94 54.30
N LYS A 207 79.66 25.69 54.31
CA LYS A 207 79.71 27.17 54.40
C LYS A 207 80.41 27.64 55.69
N ASN A 208 80.05 27.05 56.86
CA ASN A 208 80.60 27.38 58.14
C ASN A 208 82.10 26.98 58.21
N THR A 209 82.45 25.76 57.71
CA THR A 209 83.84 25.30 57.67
C THR A 209 84.72 26.14 56.73
N SER A 210 84.23 26.55 55.58
CA SER A 210 84.90 27.36 54.57
C SER A 210 85.29 28.71 55.14
N SER A 211 84.44 29.37 55.96
CA SER A 211 84.81 30.62 56.67
C SER A 211 85.93 30.39 57.70
N LEU A 212 85.90 29.33 58.48
CA LEU A 212 86.94 28.97 59.49
C LEU A 212 88.28 28.62 58.80
N VAL A 213 88.22 27.96 57.59
CA VAL A 213 89.44 27.68 56.83
C VAL A 213 90.07 28.99 56.30
N ALA A 214 89.27 29.96 55.80
CA ALA A 214 89.73 31.22 55.37
C ALA A 214 90.38 32.06 56.46
N GLU A 215 89.90 31.93 57.67
CA GLU A 215 90.41 32.56 58.87
C GLU A 215 91.66 31.82 59.52
N GLY A 216 91.98 30.62 58.96
CA GLY A 216 93.12 29.79 59.48
C GLY A 216 92.77 28.85 60.70
N TYR A 217 91.51 28.78 61.13
CA TYR A 217 91.06 28.00 62.30
C TYR A 217 90.66 26.56 61.94
N ALA A 218 90.53 26.16 60.71
CA ALA A 218 90.22 24.81 60.30
C ALA A 218 91.17 24.31 59.19
N PRO A 219 91.39 22.98 59.02
CA PRO A 219 92.31 22.44 58.05
C PRO A 219 91.54 22.34 56.65
N ARG A 220 92.19 22.69 55.60
CA ARG A 220 91.68 22.65 54.22
C ARG A 220 91.24 21.29 53.76
N ASN A 221 91.78 20.21 54.29
CA ASN A 221 91.36 18.85 53.98
C ASN A 221 89.92 18.60 54.40
N ARG A 222 89.39 19.22 55.43
CA ARG A 222 88.03 19.11 55.89
C ARG A 222 87.04 19.76 54.91
N GLN A 223 87.46 20.93 54.38
CA GLN A 223 86.66 21.61 53.29
C GLN A 223 86.58 20.75 52.05
N LEU A 224 87.69 20.20 51.53
CA LEU A 224 87.70 19.31 50.38
C LEU A 224 86.89 18.02 50.57
N GLU A 225 86.82 17.46 51.80
CA GLU A 225 85.99 16.33 52.12
C GLU A 225 84.52 16.69 52.01
N LEU A 226 84.08 17.81 52.57
CA LEU A 226 82.68 18.28 52.49
C LEU A 226 82.30 18.60 51.02
N GLU A 227 83.19 19.21 50.25
CA GLU A 227 83.00 19.46 48.80
C GLU A 227 82.74 18.13 48.03
N ARG A 228 83.49 17.07 48.36
CA ARG A 228 83.31 15.73 47.81
C ARG A 228 81.95 15.12 48.17
N MET A 229 81.55 15.22 49.49
CA MET A 229 80.25 14.77 49.97
C MET A 229 79.06 15.53 49.30
N LEU A 230 79.25 16.88 49.05
CA LEU A 230 78.25 17.68 48.35
C LEU A 230 78.12 17.23 46.90
N ALA A 231 79.25 17.00 46.21
CA ALA A 231 79.23 16.50 44.85
C ALA A 231 78.53 15.11 44.70
N GLU A 232 78.86 14.21 45.65
CA GLU A 232 78.22 12.87 45.68
C GLU A 232 76.72 12.95 45.98
N SER A 233 76.31 13.85 46.90
CA SER A 233 74.88 14.05 47.22
C SER A 233 74.14 14.64 46.00
N ASN A 234 74.75 15.59 45.30
CA ASN A 234 74.16 16.15 44.06
C ASN A 234 74.00 15.08 42.97
N SER A 235 75.02 14.23 42.79
CA SER A 235 74.97 13.13 41.82
C SER A 235 73.83 12.14 42.15
N SER A 236 73.69 11.83 43.46
CA SER A 236 72.57 10.95 43.89
C SER A 236 71.19 11.56 43.68
N ILE A 237 71.05 12.88 43.88
CA ILE A 237 69.79 13.58 43.61
C ILE A 237 69.49 13.56 42.09
N ALA A 238 70.48 13.76 41.23
CA ALA A 238 70.33 13.71 39.76
C ALA A 238 69.89 12.29 39.28
N GLU A 239 70.48 11.23 39.88
CA GLU A 239 70.08 9.85 39.62
C GLU A 239 68.61 9.56 40.07
N LEU A 240 68.24 10.00 41.25
CA LEU A 240 66.87 9.85 41.80
C LEU A 240 65.86 10.61 40.91
N LEU A 241 66.20 11.79 40.42
CA LEU A 241 65.39 12.57 39.46
C LEU A 241 65.18 11.79 38.15
N GLY A 242 66.25 11.18 37.62
CA GLY A 242 66.20 10.33 36.44
C GLY A 242 65.27 9.12 36.66
N ASN A 243 65.36 8.47 37.85
CA ASN A 243 64.51 7.34 38.24
C ASN A 243 63.04 7.76 38.36
N THR A 244 62.77 8.89 39.02
CA THR A 244 61.45 9.49 39.17
C THR A 244 60.81 9.76 37.80
N THR A 245 61.57 10.37 36.86
CA THR A 245 61.11 10.67 35.51
C THR A 245 60.81 9.38 34.72
N ARG A 246 61.62 8.33 34.88
CA ARG A 246 61.38 7.01 34.25
C ARG A 246 60.13 6.38 34.74
N ALA A 247 59.92 6.32 36.07
CA ALA A 247 58.70 5.76 36.68
C ALA A 247 57.45 6.53 36.26
N GLN A 248 57.51 7.87 36.19
CA GLN A 248 56.41 8.71 35.74
C GLN A 248 56.04 8.46 34.27
N ARG A 249 57.03 8.29 33.37
CA ARG A 249 56.79 7.91 31.97
C ARG A 249 56.17 6.52 31.85
N ALA A 250 56.64 5.55 32.65
CA ALA A 250 56.09 4.19 32.69
C ALA A 250 54.58 4.17 33.09
N VAL A 251 54.21 4.98 34.10
CA VAL A 251 52.78 5.18 34.44
C VAL A 251 51.98 5.74 33.26
N GLY A 252 52.54 6.77 32.58
CA GLY A 252 51.87 7.34 31.40
C GLY A 252 51.68 6.33 30.27
N GLU A 253 52.69 5.51 30.00
CA GLU A 253 52.64 4.44 28.99
C GLU A 253 51.59 3.38 29.32
N LEU A 254 51.55 2.94 30.59
CA LEU A 254 50.54 1.96 31.03
C LEU A 254 49.10 2.49 30.94
N ARG A 255 48.90 3.76 31.32
CA ARG A 255 47.59 4.43 31.14
C ARG A 255 47.16 4.47 29.69
N GLN A 256 48.11 4.84 28.80
CA GLN A 256 47.83 4.81 27.35
C GLN A 256 47.52 3.40 26.87
N ARG A 257 48.20 2.36 27.38
CA ARG A 257 47.93 0.97 27.03
C ARG A 257 46.50 0.53 27.45
N ALA A 258 46.02 0.99 28.62
CA ALA A 258 44.63 0.72 29.05
C ALA A 258 43.58 1.34 28.07
N VAL A 259 43.85 2.59 27.67
CA VAL A 259 42.99 3.28 26.66
C VAL A 259 43.01 2.54 25.33
N VAL A 260 44.16 2.16 24.82
CA VAL A 260 44.30 1.41 23.56
C VAL A 260 43.54 0.09 23.64
N ARG A 261 43.70 -0.68 24.76
CA ARG A 261 42.99 -1.96 24.95
C ARG A 261 41.47 -1.79 24.93
N GLN A 262 40.96 -0.73 25.53
CA GLN A 262 39.54 -0.43 25.53
C GLN A 262 39.05 -0.04 24.12
N GLN A 263 39.83 0.74 23.37
CA GLN A 263 39.50 1.14 22.01
C GLN A 263 39.54 -0.06 21.03
N GLU A 264 40.51 -0.96 21.18
CA GLU A 264 40.59 -2.21 20.40
C GLU A 264 39.34 -3.07 20.59
N TYR A 265 38.89 -3.24 21.86
CA TYR A 265 37.67 -3.97 22.16
C TYR A 265 36.45 -3.32 21.51
N ARG A 266 36.30 -1.99 21.62
CA ARG A 266 35.20 -1.26 20.97
C ARG A 266 35.21 -1.42 19.46
N LYS A 267 36.36 -1.24 18.84
CA LYS A 267 36.55 -1.38 17.40
C LYS A 267 36.18 -2.79 16.91
N GLU A 268 36.55 -3.82 17.66
CA GLU A 268 36.19 -5.19 17.35
C GLU A 268 34.66 -5.40 17.41
N VAL A 269 34.01 -4.91 18.48
CA VAL A 269 32.55 -4.98 18.65
C VAL A 269 31.84 -4.22 17.55
N GLU A 270 32.24 -3.01 17.24
CA GLU A 270 31.62 -2.17 16.20
C GLU A 270 31.76 -2.80 14.80
N SER A 271 32.93 -3.38 14.50
CA SER A 271 33.16 -4.08 13.24
C SER A 271 32.24 -5.29 13.09
N GLN A 272 32.16 -6.12 14.14
CA GLN A 272 31.28 -7.29 14.16
C GLN A 272 29.79 -6.88 14.09
N LEU A 273 29.39 -5.83 14.80
CA LEU A 273 28.02 -5.33 14.79
C LEU A 273 27.62 -4.84 13.41
N SER A 274 28.47 -4.08 12.74
CA SER A 274 28.20 -3.60 11.37
C SER A 274 28.04 -4.72 10.35
N GLU A 275 28.75 -5.82 10.51
CA GLU A 275 28.60 -7.00 9.67
C GLU A 275 27.30 -7.75 9.98
N VAL A 276 27.06 -8.03 11.28
CA VAL A 276 25.84 -8.70 11.73
C VAL A 276 24.59 -7.91 11.38
N ASP A 277 24.61 -6.60 11.47
CA ASP A 277 23.46 -5.76 11.09
C ASP A 277 23.09 -5.92 9.60
N ARG A 278 24.08 -5.98 8.71
CA ARG A 278 23.85 -6.27 7.28
C ARG A 278 23.28 -7.66 7.06
N GLU A 279 23.83 -8.67 7.74
CA GLU A 279 23.34 -10.04 7.64
C GLU A 279 21.92 -10.17 8.21
N VAL A 280 21.61 -9.52 9.34
CA VAL A 280 20.26 -9.48 9.93
C VAL A 280 19.24 -8.91 8.92
N GLN A 281 19.57 -7.82 8.22
CA GLN A 281 18.67 -7.26 7.21
C GLN A 281 18.43 -8.24 6.06
N ALA A 282 19.50 -8.82 5.52
CA ALA A 282 19.38 -9.79 4.42
C ALA A 282 18.59 -11.05 4.81
N ASP A 283 18.89 -11.61 5.99
CA ASP A 283 18.19 -12.81 6.46
C ASP A 283 16.77 -12.52 6.95
N ALA A 284 16.44 -11.29 7.38
CA ALA A 284 15.07 -10.86 7.65
C ALA A 284 14.20 -10.93 6.39
N GLU A 285 14.70 -10.42 5.26
CA GLU A 285 13.97 -10.51 3.99
C GLU A 285 13.83 -11.96 3.51
N LYS A 286 14.87 -12.76 3.65
CA LYS A 286 14.83 -14.18 3.31
C LYS A 286 13.82 -14.94 4.18
N PHE A 287 13.79 -14.65 5.48
CA PHE A 287 12.81 -15.23 6.41
C PHE A 287 11.37 -14.86 6.04
N ARG A 288 11.11 -13.58 5.66
CA ARG A 288 9.79 -13.15 5.17
C ARG A 288 9.41 -13.87 3.89
N ALA A 289 10.33 -14.00 2.94
CA ALA A 289 10.10 -14.70 1.67
C ALA A 289 9.73 -16.18 1.90
N THR A 290 10.53 -16.90 2.68
CA THR A 290 10.27 -18.32 2.98
C THR A 290 8.99 -18.54 3.79
N ARG A 291 8.62 -17.60 4.67
CA ARG A 291 7.32 -17.60 5.36
C ARG A 291 6.17 -17.44 4.37
N GLY A 292 6.32 -16.53 3.40
CA GLY A 292 5.36 -16.36 2.31
C GLY A 292 5.21 -17.63 1.46
N ASP A 293 6.32 -18.28 1.14
CA ASP A 293 6.31 -19.54 0.38
C ASP A 293 5.58 -20.65 1.13
N LEU A 294 5.84 -20.79 2.44
CA LEU A 294 5.14 -21.75 3.28
C LEU A 294 3.62 -21.43 3.36
N THR A 295 3.26 -20.17 3.51
CA THR A 295 1.83 -19.78 3.55
C THR A 295 1.13 -20.08 2.21
N ARG A 296 1.83 -19.93 1.09
CA ARG A 296 1.30 -20.24 -0.25
C ARG A 296 1.07 -21.71 -0.51
N THR A 297 1.68 -22.64 0.25
CA THR A 297 1.34 -24.07 0.15
C THR A 297 -0.12 -24.37 0.51
N GLU A 298 -0.79 -23.47 1.23
CA GLU A 298 -2.21 -23.49 1.48
C GLU A 298 -2.95 -22.59 0.48
N ILE A 299 -3.58 -23.18 -0.54
CA ILE A 299 -4.35 -22.46 -1.55
C ILE A 299 -5.74 -22.19 -1.01
N LYS A 300 -6.06 -20.90 -0.77
CA LYS A 300 -7.33 -20.43 -0.19
C LYS A 300 -8.19 -19.73 -1.22
N SER A 301 -9.52 -19.76 -0.98
CA SER A 301 -10.47 -19.07 -1.84
C SER A 301 -10.33 -17.55 -1.73
N PRO A 302 -10.23 -16.81 -2.86
CA PRO A 302 -10.15 -15.36 -2.88
C PRO A 302 -11.50 -14.65 -2.66
N ALA A 303 -12.63 -15.40 -2.64
CA ALA A 303 -13.98 -14.90 -2.42
C ALA A 303 -14.92 -16.02 -1.99
N ALA A 304 -16.07 -15.67 -1.40
CA ALA A 304 -17.16 -16.60 -1.21
C ALA A 304 -17.85 -16.87 -2.55
N GLY A 305 -18.03 -18.13 -2.92
CA GLY A 305 -18.60 -18.49 -4.21
C GLY A 305 -18.67 -19.99 -4.45
N GLN A 306 -18.95 -20.38 -5.68
CA GLN A 306 -19.00 -21.75 -6.13
C GLN A 306 -17.75 -22.11 -6.93
N VAL A 307 -17.15 -23.26 -6.64
CA VAL A 307 -16.02 -23.82 -7.39
C VAL A 307 -16.47 -24.27 -8.77
N ASN A 308 -15.77 -23.81 -9.81
CA ASN A 308 -16.02 -24.19 -11.19
C ASN A 308 -14.71 -24.48 -11.93
N GLY A 309 -14.70 -25.51 -12.78
CA GLY A 309 -13.52 -25.84 -13.61
C GLY A 309 -12.35 -26.36 -12.79
N LEU A 310 -12.57 -27.22 -11.79
CA LEU A 310 -11.53 -27.85 -11.00
C LEU A 310 -10.67 -28.79 -11.86
N VAL A 311 -9.42 -28.34 -12.15
CA VAL A 311 -8.50 -29.06 -13.04
C VAL A 311 -7.92 -30.32 -12.37
N PHE A 312 -7.64 -30.24 -11.08
CA PHE A 312 -6.97 -31.32 -10.34
C PHE A 312 -7.92 -31.92 -9.29
N GLN A 313 -8.24 -33.20 -9.45
CA GLN A 313 -9.12 -33.93 -8.54
C GLN A 313 -8.38 -35.04 -7.75
N SER A 314 -7.11 -35.28 -8.05
CA SER A 314 -6.33 -36.36 -7.43
C SER A 314 -5.11 -35.87 -6.68
N VAL A 315 -4.77 -36.57 -5.60
CA VAL A 315 -3.54 -36.39 -4.83
C VAL A 315 -2.35 -36.83 -5.67
N GLY A 316 -1.20 -36.16 -5.50
CA GLY A 316 0.04 -36.44 -6.23
C GLY A 316 0.18 -35.72 -7.58
N GLY A 317 -0.85 -34.97 -8.00
CA GLY A 317 -0.76 -34.13 -9.19
C GLY A 317 0.29 -33.01 -9.04
N VAL A 318 0.99 -32.67 -10.13
CA VAL A 318 2.00 -31.61 -10.17
C VAL A 318 1.37 -30.37 -10.81
N ILE A 319 1.41 -29.26 -10.09
CA ILE A 319 0.95 -27.94 -10.57
C ILE A 319 2.15 -27.18 -11.10
N GLY A 320 2.06 -26.67 -12.33
CA GLY A 320 3.06 -25.77 -12.91
C GLY A 320 2.97 -24.34 -12.39
N PRO A 321 4.04 -23.54 -12.48
CA PRO A 321 4.01 -22.12 -12.13
C PRO A 321 2.99 -21.36 -12.97
N GLY A 322 2.15 -20.52 -12.31
CA GLY A 322 1.11 -19.74 -12.97
C GLY A 322 -0.10 -20.53 -13.46
N GLN A 323 -0.13 -21.84 -13.22
CA GLN A 323 -1.22 -22.70 -13.70
C GLN A 323 -2.52 -22.41 -12.97
N LYS A 324 -3.61 -22.30 -13.75
CA LYS A 324 -4.98 -22.14 -13.26
C LYS A 324 -5.46 -23.46 -12.67
N LEU A 325 -6.03 -23.41 -11.49
CA LEU A 325 -6.51 -24.57 -10.75
C LEU A 325 -8.03 -24.69 -10.82
N MET A 326 -8.74 -23.60 -10.67
CA MET A 326 -10.20 -23.48 -10.69
C MET A 326 -10.62 -22.03 -10.83
N ASP A 327 -11.89 -21.80 -11.04
CA ASP A 327 -12.56 -20.50 -10.92
C ASP A 327 -13.47 -20.50 -9.69
N ILE A 328 -13.51 -19.39 -8.98
CA ILE A 328 -14.53 -19.14 -7.96
C ILE A 328 -15.54 -18.15 -8.53
N VAL A 329 -16.77 -18.61 -8.69
CA VAL A 329 -17.91 -17.80 -9.13
C VAL A 329 -18.64 -17.28 -7.88
N PRO A 330 -18.58 -15.98 -7.57
CA PRO A 330 -19.21 -15.43 -6.37
C PRO A 330 -20.73 -15.66 -6.37
N VAL A 331 -21.30 -15.93 -5.19
CA VAL A 331 -22.74 -16.17 -5.02
C VAL A 331 -23.56 -14.87 -5.05
N SER A 332 -22.94 -13.73 -4.78
CA SER A 332 -23.60 -12.42 -4.84
C SER A 332 -23.79 -12.01 -6.31
N GLN A 333 -24.91 -12.40 -6.87
CA GLN A 333 -25.30 -12.05 -8.23
C GLN A 333 -25.92 -10.66 -8.24
N THR A 334 -25.13 -9.63 -8.42
CA THR A 334 -25.67 -8.38 -8.96
C THR A 334 -25.95 -8.61 -10.44
N LEU A 335 -27.22 -8.74 -10.76
CA LEU A 335 -27.65 -8.84 -12.15
C LEU A 335 -27.56 -7.44 -12.77
N LEU A 336 -26.82 -7.33 -13.84
CA LEU A 336 -26.74 -6.16 -14.69
C LEU A 336 -27.39 -6.47 -16.03
N LEU A 337 -27.86 -5.42 -16.69
CA LEU A 337 -28.38 -5.51 -18.04
C LEU A 337 -27.33 -4.97 -19.00
N GLU A 338 -26.94 -5.73 -19.99
CA GLU A 338 -26.07 -5.26 -21.07
C GLU A 338 -26.92 -4.92 -22.26
N ALA A 339 -26.97 -3.62 -22.62
CA ALA A 339 -27.72 -3.12 -23.77
C ALA A 339 -26.77 -2.63 -24.83
N ARG A 340 -27.11 -2.87 -26.10
CA ARG A 340 -26.33 -2.43 -27.26
C ARG A 340 -26.89 -1.11 -27.76
N VAL A 341 -26.05 -0.09 -27.84
CA VAL A 341 -26.39 1.24 -28.35
C VAL A 341 -25.77 1.42 -29.69
N SER A 342 -26.58 1.86 -30.67
CA SER A 342 -26.09 2.16 -32.03
C SER A 342 -25.09 3.35 -32.03
N PRO A 343 -24.01 3.32 -32.82
CA PRO A 343 -22.97 4.34 -32.79
C PRO A 343 -23.47 5.77 -33.04
N HIS A 344 -24.47 5.94 -33.87
CA HIS A 344 -25.07 7.25 -34.20
C HIS A 344 -25.95 7.85 -33.08
N LEU A 345 -26.17 7.11 -31.96
CA LEU A 345 -26.99 7.55 -30.84
C LEU A 345 -26.16 7.66 -29.53
N ILE A 346 -24.84 7.38 -29.59
CA ILE A 346 -23.99 7.32 -28.38
C ILE A 346 -23.86 8.67 -27.70
N ASP A 347 -23.86 9.77 -28.43
CA ASP A 347 -23.77 11.13 -27.87
C ASP A 347 -24.90 11.47 -26.90
N ARG A 348 -25.97 10.69 -26.90
CA ARG A 348 -27.15 10.90 -26.04
C ARG A 348 -27.19 9.95 -24.85
N VAL A 349 -26.31 8.97 -24.81
CA VAL A 349 -26.30 7.95 -23.74
C VAL A 349 -25.06 8.14 -22.86
N HIS A 350 -25.27 8.51 -21.62
CA HIS A 350 -24.21 8.75 -20.63
C HIS A 350 -24.51 8.02 -19.32
N ALA A 351 -23.53 7.95 -18.43
CA ALA A 351 -23.71 7.38 -17.09
C ALA A 351 -24.79 8.16 -16.32
N ASP A 352 -25.48 7.48 -15.41
CA ASP A 352 -26.61 7.94 -14.58
C ASP A 352 -27.90 8.29 -15.34
N LEU A 353 -27.93 8.07 -16.66
CA LEU A 353 -29.17 8.29 -17.45
C LEU A 353 -30.28 7.33 -16.99
N PRO A 354 -31.50 7.80 -16.74
CA PRO A 354 -32.64 6.93 -16.44
C PRO A 354 -33.00 6.09 -17.66
N VAL A 355 -33.36 4.84 -17.41
CA VAL A 355 -33.75 3.90 -18.46
C VAL A 355 -34.99 3.12 -18.06
N ASP A 356 -35.82 2.81 -19.04
CA ASP A 356 -36.94 1.91 -18.95
C ASP A 356 -36.57 0.55 -19.53
N VAL A 357 -36.71 -0.50 -18.71
CA VAL A 357 -36.39 -1.87 -19.11
C VAL A 357 -37.66 -2.67 -19.31
N ARG A 358 -37.79 -3.26 -20.48
CA ARG A 358 -38.91 -4.18 -20.85
C ARG A 358 -38.36 -5.58 -21.03
N PHE A 359 -38.95 -6.56 -20.33
CA PHE A 359 -38.54 -7.95 -20.41
C PHE A 359 -39.42 -8.68 -21.45
N SER A 360 -38.83 -9.06 -22.58
CA SER A 360 -39.52 -9.81 -23.64
C SER A 360 -39.99 -11.18 -23.18
N SER A 361 -39.38 -11.76 -22.14
CA SER A 361 -39.71 -13.07 -21.58
C SER A 361 -40.96 -13.07 -20.72
N PHE A 362 -41.53 -11.93 -20.33
CA PHE A 362 -42.76 -11.85 -19.54
C PHE A 362 -43.99 -11.59 -20.42
N ALA A 363 -44.24 -12.49 -21.37
CA ALA A 363 -45.30 -12.37 -22.39
C ALA A 363 -46.73 -12.05 -21.85
N ASN A 364 -47.04 -12.45 -20.61
CA ASN A 364 -48.34 -12.18 -19.98
C ASN A 364 -48.43 -10.79 -19.30
N SER A 365 -47.43 -9.93 -19.41
CA SER A 365 -47.44 -8.60 -18.83
C SER A 365 -46.59 -7.61 -19.68
N PRO A 366 -47.07 -7.29 -20.90
CA PRO A 366 -46.33 -6.40 -21.82
C PRO A 366 -46.18 -4.97 -21.32
N GLN A 367 -46.92 -4.60 -20.28
CA GLN A 367 -46.88 -3.27 -19.64
C GLN A 367 -45.86 -3.17 -18.47
N LEU A 368 -45.13 -4.26 -18.16
CA LEU A 368 -44.17 -4.24 -17.05
C LEU A 368 -42.91 -3.47 -17.48
N VAL A 369 -42.85 -2.22 -17.09
CA VAL A 369 -41.65 -1.37 -17.25
C VAL A 369 -40.93 -1.31 -15.94
N VAL A 370 -39.64 -1.67 -15.96
CA VAL A 370 -38.78 -1.68 -14.80
C VAL A 370 -37.75 -0.56 -14.94
N GLU A 371 -37.74 0.33 -13.96
CA GLU A 371 -36.83 1.48 -13.94
C GLU A 371 -35.40 1.04 -13.63
N GLY A 372 -34.45 1.59 -14.40
CA GLY A 372 -33.04 1.38 -14.24
C GLY A 372 -32.25 2.67 -14.40
N LYS A 373 -30.93 2.58 -14.20
CA LYS A 373 -29.98 3.66 -14.51
C LYS A 373 -28.78 3.09 -15.23
N VAL A 374 -28.22 3.86 -16.16
CA VAL A 374 -26.97 3.51 -16.84
C VAL A 374 -25.81 3.55 -15.82
N ALA A 375 -25.21 2.41 -15.52
CA ALA A 375 -24.05 2.33 -14.64
C ALA A 375 -22.74 2.71 -15.36
N SER A 376 -22.60 2.28 -16.63
CA SER A 376 -21.42 2.64 -17.44
C SER A 376 -21.72 2.43 -18.92
N VAL A 377 -20.97 3.12 -19.78
CA VAL A 377 -20.97 2.95 -21.21
C VAL A 377 -19.54 2.64 -21.66
N SER A 378 -19.36 1.71 -22.62
CA SER A 378 -18.03 1.40 -23.17
C SER A 378 -17.43 2.63 -23.85
N ALA A 379 -16.13 2.87 -23.62
CA ALA A 379 -15.40 3.97 -24.29
C ALA A 379 -15.13 3.67 -25.77
N ASP A 380 -14.99 2.36 -26.11
CA ASP A 380 -14.65 1.91 -27.44
C ASP A 380 -15.85 1.27 -28.15
N LEU A 381 -15.82 1.36 -29.48
CA LEU A 381 -16.76 0.68 -30.35
C LEU A 381 -16.48 -0.83 -30.36
N LEU A 382 -17.45 -1.62 -29.96
CA LEU A 382 -17.39 -3.07 -30.03
C LEU A 382 -18.02 -3.54 -31.35
N VAL A 383 -17.51 -4.63 -31.90
CA VAL A 383 -18.02 -5.23 -33.14
C VAL A 383 -18.63 -6.58 -32.80
N ASP A 384 -19.87 -6.80 -33.22
CA ASP A 384 -20.54 -8.08 -33.09
C ASP A 384 -19.87 -9.10 -34.03
N PRO A 385 -19.33 -10.22 -33.50
CA PRO A 385 -18.59 -11.20 -34.30
C PRO A 385 -19.45 -11.93 -35.36
N HIS A 386 -20.77 -11.94 -35.18
CA HIS A 386 -21.68 -12.62 -36.11
C HIS A 386 -22.24 -11.71 -37.19
N THR A 387 -22.48 -10.45 -36.87
CA THR A 387 -23.12 -9.50 -37.81
C THR A 387 -22.15 -8.48 -38.38
N GLY A 388 -20.96 -8.32 -37.79
CA GLY A 388 -19.98 -7.28 -38.14
C GLY A 388 -20.44 -5.85 -37.78
N ALA A 389 -21.59 -5.69 -37.15
CA ALA A 389 -22.13 -4.38 -36.79
C ALA A 389 -21.41 -3.80 -35.55
N GLY A 390 -21.01 -2.54 -35.64
CA GLY A 390 -20.45 -1.81 -34.49
C GLY A 390 -21.54 -1.38 -33.51
N TYR A 391 -21.28 -1.48 -32.23
CA TYR A 391 -22.17 -1.02 -31.15
C TYR A 391 -21.37 -0.56 -29.94
N PHE A 392 -21.97 0.30 -29.11
CA PHE A 392 -21.46 0.61 -27.77
C PHE A 392 -22.23 -0.21 -26.73
N LEU A 393 -21.52 -0.71 -25.72
CA LEU A 393 -22.11 -1.51 -24.66
C LEU A 393 -22.46 -0.60 -23.46
N ALA A 394 -23.74 -0.46 -23.20
CA ALA A 394 -24.25 0.21 -22.01
C ALA A 394 -24.61 -0.83 -20.95
N ARG A 395 -24.05 -0.69 -19.75
CA ARG A 395 -24.42 -1.48 -18.57
C ARG A 395 -25.45 -0.72 -17.75
N VAL A 396 -26.54 -1.35 -17.49
CA VAL A 396 -27.69 -0.78 -16.79
C VAL A 396 -27.93 -1.55 -15.49
N ALA A 397 -28.01 -0.81 -14.39
CA ALA A 397 -28.41 -1.33 -13.08
C ALA A 397 -29.90 -1.06 -12.87
N VAL A 398 -30.64 -2.08 -12.41
CA VAL A 398 -32.03 -1.91 -12.03
C VAL A 398 -32.10 -1.19 -10.68
N THR A 399 -32.96 -0.18 -10.59
CA THR A 399 -33.14 0.57 -9.33
C THR A 399 -33.86 -0.27 -8.28
N PRO A 400 -33.73 0.05 -6.97
CA PRO A 400 -34.47 -0.63 -5.91
C PRO A 400 -35.99 -0.56 -6.09
N GLU A 401 -36.48 0.52 -6.72
CA GLU A 401 -37.90 0.72 -7.07
C GLU A 401 -38.31 -0.19 -8.23
N GLY A 402 -37.47 -0.31 -9.25
CA GLY A 402 -37.63 -1.25 -10.35
C GLY A 402 -37.65 -2.70 -9.88
N MET A 403 -36.78 -3.04 -8.92
CA MET A 403 -36.79 -4.39 -8.30
C MET A 403 -38.09 -4.69 -7.55
N LYS A 404 -38.70 -3.70 -6.89
CA LYS A 404 -40.04 -3.88 -6.24
C LYS A 404 -41.15 -4.12 -7.26
N LYS A 405 -41.09 -3.45 -8.44
CA LYS A 405 -42.05 -3.64 -9.52
C LYS A 405 -42.00 -5.06 -10.13
N LEU A 406 -40.82 -5.71 -10.10
CA LEU A 406 -40.68 -7.13 -10.50
C LEU A 406 -41.44 -8.11 -9.59
N GLY A 407 -41.63 -7.77 -8.31
CA GLY A 407 -42.38 -8.57 -7.34
C GLY A 407 -41.75 -9.93 -7.11
N LYS A 408 -42.53 -11.02 -7.35
CA LYS A 408 -42.06 -12.42 -7.22
C LYS A 408 -41.30 -12.96 -8.43
N ARG A 409 -41.18 -12.17 -9.50
CA ARG A 409 -40.46 -12.58 -10.72
C ARG A 409 -38.98 -12.41 -10.53
N GLN A 410 -38.22 -13.43 -10.89
CA GLN A 410 -36.76 -13.41 -10.80
C GLN A 410 -36.17 -13.16 -12.18
N MET A 411 -35.24 -12.23 -12.25
CA MET A 411 -34.37 -12.06 -13.44
C MET A 411 -33.42 -13.25 -13.51
N GLN A 412 -33.21 -13.80 -14.68
CA GLN A 412 -32.25 -14.86 -14.93
C GLN A 412 -31.25 -14.40 -16.01
N ALA A 413 -29.99 -14.76 -15.83
CA ALA A 413 -28.99 -14.50 -16.82
C ALA A 413 -29.37 -15.10 -18.19
N GLY A 414 -29.12 -14.37 -19.26
CA GLY A 414 -29.51 -14.76 -20.60
C GLY A 414 -30.94 -14.33 -21.03
N MET A 415 -31.75 -13.75 -20.13
CA MET A 415 -33.04 -13.20 -20.54
C MET A 415 -32.87 -12.02 -21.50
N PRO A 416 -33.55 -12.02 -22.66
CA PRO A 416 -33.56 -10.87 -23.56
C PRO A 416 -34.39 -9.74 -22.95
N VAL A 417 -33.87 -8.52 -23.09
CA VAL A 417 -34.50 -7.27 -22.65
C VAL A 417 -34.41 -6.22 -23.72
N GLU A 418 -35.37 -5.31 -23.72
CA GLU A 418 -35.31 -4.08 -24.47
C GLU A 418 -35.13 -2.91 -23.49
N VAL A 419 -34.06 -2.16 -23.66
CA VAL A 419 -33.73 -1.01 -22.81
C VAL A 419 -34.03 0.24 -23.59
N ILE A 420 -34.84 1.13 -23.04
CA ILE A 420 -35.16 2.44 -23.62
C ILE A 420 -34.44 3.49 -22.76
N PHE A 421 -33.41 4.11 -23.34
CA PHE A 421 -32.67 5.19 -22.72
C PHE A 421 -33.48 6.49 -22.82
N ILE A 422 -33.87 7.10 -21.70
CA ILE A 422 -34.68 8.32 -21.68
C ILE A 422 -33.73 9.50 -21.87
N THR A 423 -33.67 10.02 -23.13
CA THR A 423 -32.69 11.02 -23.53
C THR A 423 -33.18 12.47 -23.39
N GLY A 424 -34.42 12.67 -23.04
CA GLY A 424 -35.01 14.00 -22.83
C GLY A 424 -36.50 14.02 -23.12
N GLU A 425 -37.12 15.22 -22.93
CA GLU A 425 -38.49 15.49 -23.27
C GLU A 425 -38.52 16.38 -24.53
N ARG A 426 -39.34 16.04 -25.51
CA ARG A 426 -39.61 16.88 -26.67
C ARG A 426 -41.07 17.21 -26.76
N SER A 427 -41.41 18.43 -27.26
CA SER A 427 -42.80 18.76 -27.51
C SER A 427 -43.32 18.02 -28.74
N MET A 428 -44.61 17.66 -28.72
CA MET A 428 -45.30 17.00 -29.84
C MET A 428 -45.17 17.82 -31.13
N LEU A 429 -45.14 19.14 -31.02
CA LEU A 429 -44.93 20.04 -32.17
C LEU A 429 -43.52 19.86 -32.79
N THR A 430 -42.48 19.75 -31.93
CA THR A 430 -41.11 19.50 -32.39
C THR A 430 -40.99 18.14 -33.07
N TYR A 431 -41.68 17.11 -32.56
CA TYR A 431 -41.71 15.77 -33.13
C TYR A 431 -42.33 15.80 -34.56
N LEU A 432 -43.47 16.49 -34.75
CA LEU A 432 -44.15 16.60 -36.06
C LEU A 432 -43.34 17.43 -37.07
N LEU A 433 -42.66 18.47 -36.65
CA LEU A 433 -41.87 19.35 -37.53
C LEU A 433 -40.44 18.84 -37.82
N HIS A 434 -39.92 17.91 -36.98
CA HIS A 434 -38.55 17.43 -37.10
C HIS A 434 -38.19 16.83 -38.49
N PRO A 435 -39.07 16.04 -39.17
CA PRO A 435 -38.77 15.55 -40.53
C PRO A 435 -38.62 16.67 -41.55
N LEU A 436 -39.42 17.75 -41.41
CA LEU A 436 -39.39 18.91 -42.27
C LEU A 436 -38.14 19.78 -42.05
N THR A 437 -37.83 20.04 -40.79
CA THR A 437 -36.65 20.83 -40.41
C THR A 437 -35.34 20.10 -40.77
N LYS A 438 -35.28 18.77 -40.60
CA LYS A 438 -34.14 17.94 -41.00
C LYS A 438 -33.90 17.96 -42.52
N ARG A 439 -34.97 17.90 -43.33
CA ARG A 439 -34.87 18.01 -44.79
C ARG A 439 -34.46 19.42 -45.25
N MET A 440 -35.01 20.46 -44.60
CA MET A 440 -34.63 21.85 -44.89
C MET A 440 -33.16 22.10 -44.52
N ALA A 441 -32.70 21.63 -43.35
CA ALA A 441 -31.31 21.78 -42.96
C ALA A 441 -30.34 21.02 -43.89
N ALA A 442 -30.75 19.90 -44.43
CA ALA A 442 -29.97 19.13 -45.39
C ALA A 442 -29.92 19.81 -46.79
N SER A 443 -30.99 20.49 -47.20
CA SER A 443 -31.02 21.20 -48.49
C SER A 443 -30.37 22.60 -48.44
N MET A 444 -30.12 23.16 -47.29
CA MET A 444 -29.43 24.46 -47.12
C MET A 444 -27.90 24.33 -46.87
N LYS A 445 -27.37 23.10 -46.85
CA LYS A 445 -25.93 22.80 -46.89
C LYS A 445 -25.59 22.14 -48.22
N GLU A 446 -25.62 22.93 -49.30
CA GLU A 446 -24.82 22.67 -50.48
C GLU A 446 -23.47 23.35 -50.30
N GLU A 447 -22.39 22.59 -50.43
CA GLU A 447 -21.11 23.14 -50.84
C GLU A 447 -21.16 23.52 -52.28
#